data_4b9042f189f106dd07a89f36b00db753
#
_entry.id   4b9042f189f106dd07a89f36b00db753
#
_cell.length_a   1.000
_cell.length_b   1.000
_cell.length_c   1.000
_cell.angle_alpha   90.00
_cell.angle_beta   90.00
_cell.angle_gamma   90.00
#
_symmetry.space_group_name_H-M   'P 1'
#
loop_
_entity.id
_entity.type
_entity.pdbx_description
1 polymer ?
#
loop_
_entity_poly.entity_id
_entity_poly.type
_entity_poly.pdbx_seq_one_letter_code
_entity_poly.pdbx_strand_id
1 'polypeptide(L)'
;KVALINMPFGFHIYPSIQLGTLSTLLKTHGWPVDCYYLNLQFAHQLDLPVYNQLCEERHLVGEWLFSELLFGKSAKNPEYPNRYTPQLERLAQTIGRPVLFLLDVKTKMAPEFLHWAAEAYNWGQYDLIGFSSTFNQNVASITLGKLIKERHPSIKLIYGGSNFESEMGLEYCRAFPWIDYAVLGEAEHVLPPFMESLETENLPPKGV
;
A
#
# COMPACT_ATOMS: atom_id res chain seq x y z
N LYS A 1 -3.57 3.76 19.53
CA LYS A 1 -3.12 4.76 18.55
C LYS A 1 -3.11 4.15 17.15
N VAL A 2 -3.55 4.88 16.12
CA VAL A 2 -3.68 4.40 14.75
C VAL A 2 -2.70 5.12 13.82
N ALA A 3 -2.12 4.39 12.85
CA ALA A 3 -1.45 4.96 11.69
C ALA A 3 -2.26 4.67 10.43
N LEU A 4 -2.45 5.66 9.56
CA LEU A 4 -3.01 5.48 8.23
C LEU A 4 -1.96 5.78 7.17
N ILE A 5 -1.81 4.89 6.20
CA ILE A 5 -0.73 4.96 5.22
C ILE A 5 -1.28 5.04 3.78
N ASN A 6 -0.77 6.02 3.03
CA ASN A 6 -0.95 6.13 1.58
C ASN A 6 0.36 5.71 0.89
N MET A 7 0.30 4.61 0.14
CA MET A 7 1.46 4.00 -0.51
C MET A 7 1.67 4.49 -1.96
N PRO A 8 2.87 4.32 -2.56
CA PRO A 8 3.04 4.40 -4.00
C PRO A 8 2.11 3.40 -4.74
N PHE A 9 1.40 3.73 -5.82
CA PHE A 9 1.43 4.95 -6.60
C PHE A 9 0.16 5.80 -6.40
N GLY A 10 -0.11 6.25 -5.18
CA GLY A 10 -1.12 7.29 -4.98
C GLY A 10 -0.68 8.59 -5.65
N PHE A 11 -1.60 9.30 -6.33
CA PHE A 11 -1.28 10.58 -6.95
C PHE A 11 -0.74 11.59 -5.93
N HIS A 12 0.30 12.35 -6.31
CA HIS A 12 0.89 13.36 -5.44
C HIS A 12 0.19 14.72 -5.52
N ILE A 13 -0.51 14.99 -6.63
CA ILE A 13 -1.18 16.27 -6.88
C ILE A 13 -2.53 16.42 -6.19
N TYR A 14 -3.11 15.32 -5.73
CA TYR A 14 -4.37 15.30 -5.00
C TYR A 14 -4.17 14.83 -3.57
N PRO A 15 -4.74 15.54 -2.57
CA PRO A 15 -4.80 15.02 -1.21
C PRO A 15 -5.54 13.67 -1.19
N SER A 16 -5.07 12.74 -0.36
CA SER A 16 -5.81 11.50 -0.16
C SER A 16 -7.10 11.78 0.62
N ILE A 17 -8.23 11.78 -0.07
CA ILE A 17 -9.55 11.94 0.52
C ILE A 17 -9.78 10.85 1.55
N GLN A 18 -9.39 9.60 1.25
CA GLN A 18 -9.53 8.46 2.14
C GLN A 18 -8.84 8.69 3.48
N LEU A 19 -7.56 9.08 3.48
CA LEU A 19 -6.84 9.35 4.71
C LEU A 19 -7.44 10.54 5.45
N GLY A 20 -7.83 11.59 4.74
CA GLY A 20 -8.48 12.76 5.31
C GLY A 20 -9.78 12.40 6.04
N THR A 21 -10.67 11.68 5.35
CA THR A 21 -11.96 11.26 5.89
C THR A 21 -11.79 10.32 7.09
N LEU A 22 -11.00 9.25 6.93
CA LEU A 22 -10.82 8.24 7.97
C LEU A 22 -10.09 8.80 9.20
N SER A 23 -9.08 9.66 9.01
CA SER A 23 -8.39 10.28 10.15
C SER A 23 -9.30 11.23 10.92
N THR A 24 -10.15 11.99 10.22
CA THR A 24 -11.13 12.87 10.85
C THR A 24 -12.16 12.05 11.63
N LEU A 25 -12.70 11.01 11.02
CA LEU A 25 -13.66 10.11 11.64
C LEU A 25 -13.10 9.50 12.93
N LEU A 26 -11.92 8.89 12.88
CA LEU A 26 -11.29 8.29 14.05
C LEU A 26 -11.02 9.31 15.15
N LYS A 27 -10.49 10.49 14.81
CA LYS A 27 -10.23 11.57 15.79
C LYS A 27 -11.51 12.07 16.46
N THR A 28 -12.62 12.16 15.72
CA THR A 28 -13.93 12.56 16.26
C THR A 28 -14.45 11.56 17.29
N HIS A 29 -14.08 10.29 17.16
CA HIS A 29 -14.40 9.24 18.13
C HIS A 29 -13.33 9.06 19.22
N GLY A 30 -12.35 9.95 19.31
CA GLY A 30 -11.35 9.96 20.39
C GLY A 30 -10.08 9.14 20.14
N TRP A 31 -9.92 8.51 18.98
CA TRP A 31 -8.70 7.74 18.67
C TRP A 31 -7.59 8.61 18.08
N PRO A 32 -6.38 8.62 18.67
CA PRO A 32 -5.23 9.33 18.12
C PRO A 32 -4.79 8.71 16.79
N VAL A 33 -4.68 9.53 15.73
CA VAL A 33 -4.33 9.08 14.38
C VAL A 33 -3.21 9.91 13.79
N ASP A 34 -2.20 9.23 13.25
CA ASP A 34 -1.17 9.80 12.40
C ASP A 34 -1.35 9.33 10.96
N CYS A 35 -1.09 10.21 9.99
CA CYS A 35 -1.17 9.89 8.56
C CYS A 35 0.22 9.93 7.92
N TYR A 36 0.56 8.91 7.15
CA TYR A 36 1.81 8.77 6.43
C TYR A 36 1.59 8.77 4.93
N TYR A 37 2.20 9.73 4.26
CA TYR A 37 2.12 9.89 2.80
C TYR A 37 3.41 9.36 2.16
N LEU A 38 3.60 8.04 2.18
CA LEU A 38 4.78 7.38 1.62
C LEU A 38 4.84 7.47 0.09
N ASN A 39 3.69 7.69 -0.55
CA ASN A 39 3.61 8.03 -1.96
C ASN A 39 4.44 9.28 -2.29
N LEU A 40 4.43 10.32 -1.44
CA LEU A 40 5.19 11.56 -1.66
C LEU A 40 6.70 11.33 -1.50
N GLN A 41 7.10 10.47 -0.56
CA GLN A 41 8.50 10.11 -0.35
C GLN A 41 9.08 9.37 -1.56
N PHE A 42 8.33 8.40 -2.10
CA PHE A 42 8.76 7.68 -3.29
C PHE A 42 8.72 8.54 -4.55
N ALA A 43 7.74 9.45 -4.66
CA ALA A 43 7.68 10.43 -5.74
C ALA A 43 8.91 11.34 -5.76
N HIS A 44 9.41 11.73 -4.60
CA HIS A 44 10.64 12.52 -4.48
C HIS A 44 11.88 11.73 -4.93
N GLN A 45 11.95 10.42 -4.64
CA GLN A 45 13.07 9.57 -5.09
C GLN A 45 13.09 9.32 -6.59
N LEU A 46 11.90 9.20 -7.21
CA LEU A 46 11.78 8.91 -8.65
C LEU A 46 11.87 10.12 -9.55
N ASP A 47 11.72 11.33 -9.02
CA ASP A 47 11.41 12.52 -9.76
C ASP A 47 9.89 12.62 -10.11
N LEU A 48 9.28 13.78 -9.86
CA LEU A 48 7.82 13.96 -9.97
C LEU A 48 7.24 13.67 -11.37
N PRO A 49 7.85 14.12 -12.49
CA PRO A 49 7.38 13.78 -13.83
C PRO A 49 7.34 12.26 -14.09
N VAL A 50 8.38 11.54 -13.67
CA VAL A 50 8.45 10.08 -13.79
C VAL A 50 7.36 9.41 -12.94
N TYR A 51 7.23 9.82 -11.69
CA TYR A 51 6.23 9.29 -10.78
C TYR A 51 4.80 9.44 -11.30
N ASN A 52 4.47 10.61 -11.87
CA ASN A 52 3.16 10.87 -12.45
C ASN A 52 2.81 9.92 -13.59
N GLN A 53 3.75 9.71 -14.50
CA GLN A 53 3.54 8.77 -15.62
C GLN A 53 3.32 7.33 -15.12
N LEU A 54 4.03 6.93 -14.06
CA LEU A 54 3.81 5.62 -13.43
C LEU A 54 2.44 5.51 -12.75
N CYS A 55 1.95 6.60 -12.14
CA CYS A 55 0.59 6.62 -11.56
C CYS A 55 -0.51 6.46 -12.61
N GLU A 56 -0.30 6.99 -13.84
CA GLU A 56 -1.26 6.95 -14.94
C GLU A 56 -1.25 5.63 -15.72
N GLU A 57 -0.20 4.81 -15.52
CA GLU A 57 -0.04 3.57 -16.29
C GLU A 57 -1.03 2.48 -15.85
N ARG A 58 -1.74 1.91 -16.84
CA ARG A 58 -2.89 1.02 -16.63
C ARG A 58 -2.54 -0.48 -16.59
N HIS A 59 -1.32 -0.87 -16.93
CA HIS A 59 -0.92 -2.27 -17.06
C HIS A 59 -0.35 -2.85 -15.76
N LEU A 60 -0.77 -2.34 -14.60
CA LEU A 60 -0.30 -2.76 -13.27
C LEU A 60 1.22 -2.65 -13.12
N VAL A 61 1.82 -1.66 -13.76
CA VAL A 61 3.28 -1.46 -13.69
C VAL A 61 3.74 -1.21 -12.25
N GLY A 62 2.96 -0.48 -11.47
CA GLY A 62 3.26 -0.24 -10.06
C GLY A 62 3.32 -1.53 -9.24
N GLU A 63 2.40 -2.44 -9.46
CA GLU A 63 2.40 -3.76 -8.81
C GLU A 63 3.63 -4.58 -9.22
N TRP A 64 3.98 -4.55 -10.50
CA TRP A 64 5.17 -5.23 -10.99
C TRP A 64 6.47 -4.63 -10.41
N LEU A 65 6.57 -3.30 -10.30
CA LEU A 65 7.73 -2.62 -9.75
C LEU A 65 7.99 -2.98 -8.27
N PHE A 66 6.95 -3.19 -7.47
CA PHE A 66 7.07 -3.55 -6.06
C PHE A 66 7.08 -5.05 -5.77
N SER A 67 7.00 -5.91 -6.80
CA SER A 67 6.81 -7.36 -6.64
C SER A 67 8.02 -8.13 -6.12
N GLU A 68 9.24 -7.57 -6.21
CA GLU A 68 10.51 -8.28 -5.91
C GLU A 68 10.58 -8.78 -4.46
N LEU A 69 10.26 -7.92 -3.48
CA LEU A 69 10.33 -8.28 -2.07
C LEU A 69 9.19 -9.21 -1.63
N LEU A 70 8.01 -9.07 -2.21
CA LEU A 70 6.86 -9.86 -1.82
C LEU A 70 6.97 -11.30 -2.29
N PHE A 71 7.35 -11.49 -3.55
CA PHE A 71 7.35 -12.79 -4.20
C PHE A 71 8.76 -13.41 -4.38
N GLY A 72 9.81 -12.67 -4.01
CA GLY A 72 11.19 -13.10 -4.10
C GLY A 72 11.74 -13.09 -5.54
N LYS A 73 13.04 -13.41 -5.66
CA LYS A 73 13.75 -13.43 -6.96
C LYS A 73 13.24 -14.50 -7.93
N SER A 74 12.60 -15.55 -7.44
CA SER A 74 11.92 -16.57 -8.26
C SER A 74 10.65 -16.02 -8.93
N ALA A 75 10.07 -14.98 -8.40
CA ALA A 75 9.06 -14.16 -9.06
C ALA A 75 9.69 -13.20 -10.09
N LYS A 76 10.80 -13.55 -10.67
CA LYS A 76 11.15 -13.09 -12.00
C LYS A 76 10.03 -13.59 -12.90
N ASN A 77 8.89 -12.88 -12.83
CA ASN A 77 7.84 -13.11 -13.79
C ASN A 77 8.38 -12.56 -15.13
N PRO A 78 9.15 -13.35 -15.89
CA PRO A 78 9.66 -12.90 -17.20
C PRO A 78 8.49 -12.72 -18.17
N GLU A 79 7.31 -13.24 -17.82
CA GLU A 79 6.09 -13.11 -18.60
C GLU A 79 5.57 -11.66 -18.59
N TYR A 80 5.68 -10.93 -17.47
CA TYR A 80 5.21 -9.55 -17.42
C TYR A 80 5.95 -8.65 -18.42
N PRO A 81 7.28 -8.47 -18.37
CA PRO A 81 7.99 -7.65 -19.35
C PRO A 81 7.85 -8.19 -20.77
N ASN A 82 7.83 -9.50 -21.00
CA ASN A 82 7.64 -10.09 -22.31
C ASN A 82 6.25 -9.77 -22.87
N ARG A 83 5.22 -9.87 -22.04
CA ARG A 83 3.83 -9.57 -22.43
C ARG A 83 3.59 -8.10 -22.71
N TYR A 84 4.25 -7.22 -21.96
CA TYR A 84 4.03 -5.77 -22.00
C TYR A 84 5.23 -4.99 -22.55
N THR A 85 6.12 -5.62 -23.32
CA THR A 85 7.30 -4.97 -23.93
C THR A 85 6.92 -3.66 -24.64
N PRO A 86 5.93 -3.59 -25.54
CA PRO A 86 5.61 -2.34 -26.23
C PRO A 86 5.11 -1.23 -25.30
N GLN A 87 4.42 -1.59 -24.22
CA GLN A 87 3.93 -0.64 -23.21
C GLN A 87 5.07 -0.10 -22.37
N LEU A 88 5.99 -0.98 -21.92
CA LEU A 88 7.17 -0.57 -21.18
C LEU A 88 8.12 0.29 -22.00
N GLU A 89 8.31 0.00 -23.28
CA GLU A 89 9.09 0.84 -24.21
C GLU A 89 8.46 2.22 -24.39
N ARG A 90 7.14 2.27 -24.58
CA ARG A 90 6.40 3.55 -24.70
C ARG A 90 6.48 4.35 -23.40
N LEU A 91 6.28 3.72 -22.26
CA LEU A 91 6.43 4.35 -20.95
C LEU A 91 7.83 4.91 -20.77
N ALA A 92 8.87 4.12 -21.08
CA ALA A 92 10.26 4.52 -21.01
C ALA A 92 10.55 5.76 -21.89
N GLN A 93 10.01 5.80 -23.09
CA GLN A 93 10.08 6.96 -23.99
C GLN A 93 9.38 8.19 -23.38
N THR A 94 8.17 8.00 -22.84
CA THR A 94 7.38 9.09 -22.24
C THR A 94 8.08 9.71 -21.05
N ILE A 95 8.71 8.88 -20.19
CA ILE A 95 9.47 9.37 -19.03
C ILE A 95 10.89 9.82 -19.37
N GLY A 96 11.32 9.69 -20.64
CA GLY A 96 12.67 10.06 -21.08
C GLY A 96 13.78 9.22 -20.44
N ARG A 97 13.52 7.96 -20.13
CA ARG A 97 14.46 7.02 -19.50
C ARG A 97 14.55 5.72 -20.32
N PRO A 98 15.67 4.99 -20.26
CA PRO A 98 15.73 3.67 -20.89
C PRO A 98 14.84 2.64 -20.14
N VAL A 99 14.39 1.59 -20.83
CA VAL A 99 13.60 0.50 -20.18
C VAL A 99 14.32 -0.11 -18.99
N LEU A 100 15.65 -0.17 -19.01
CA LEU A 100 16.50 -0.62 -17.89
C LEU A 100 16.27 0.19 -16.61
N PHE A 101 15.86 1.45 -16.71
CA PHE A 101 15.48 2.24 -15.55
C PHE A 101 14.32 1.63 -14.77
N LEU A 102 13.31 1.10 -15.47
CA LEU A 102 12.18 0.43 -14.81
C LEU A 102 12.64 -0.84 -14.06
N LEU A 103 13.63 -1.54 -14.61
CA LEU A 103 14.25 -2.68 -13.92
C LEU A 103 15.06 -2.24 -12.69
N ASP A 104 15.75 -1.12 -12.77
CA ASP A 104 16.45 -0.55 -11.60
C ASP A 104 15.45 -0.11 -10.52
N VAL A 105 14.33 0.50 -10.90
CA VAL A 105 13.25 0.81 -9.96
C VAL A 105 12.76 -0.46 -9.27
N LYS A 106 12.48 -1.52 -10.04
CA LYS A 106 11.97 -2.80 -9.52
C LYS A 106 12.95 -3.51 -8.59
N THR A 107 14.23 -3.60 -9.00
CA THR A 107 15.21 -4.49 -8.34
C THR A 107 16.04 -3.80 -7.26
N LYS A 108 16.04 -2.46 -7.23
CA LYS A 108 16.82 -1.66 -6.28
C LYS A 108 15.96 -0.64 -5.56
N MET A 109 15.39 0.36 -6.28
CA MET A 109 14.77 1.51 -5.64
C MET A 109 13.53 1.13 -4.82
N ALA A 110 12.63 0.29 -5.34
CA ALA A 110 11.44 -0.13 -4.63
C ALA A 110 11.74 -1.01 -3.40
N PRO A 111 12.65 -2.00 -3.47
CA PRO A 111 13.14 -2.72 -2.29
C PRO A 111 13.78 -1.83 -1.23
N GLU A 112 14.70 -0.95 -1.63
CA GLU A 112 15.38 -0.02 -0.72
C GLU A 112 14.39 0.93 -0.04
N PHE A 113 13.42 1.45 -0.80
CA PHE A 113 12.35 2.29 -0.27
C PHE A 113 11.49 1.56 0.77
N LEU A 114 11.09 0.33 0.51
CA LEU A 114 10.27 -0.45 1.45
C LEU A 114 11.02 -0.79 2.74
N HIS A 115 12.31 -1.14 2.65
CA HIS A 115 13.15 -1.34 3.83
C HIS A 115 13.31 -0.04 4.61
N TRP A 116 13.62 1.06 3.92
CA TRP A 116 13.66 2.38 4.55
C TRP A 116 12.34 2.73 5.26
N ALA A 117 11.20 2.58 4.58
CA ALA A 117 9.89 2.89 5.14
C ALA A 117 9.55 2.04 6.38
N ALA A 118 9.98 0.77 6.39
CA ALA A 118 9.79 -0.10 7.54
C ALA A 118 10.65 0.28 8.75
N GLU A 119 11.71 1.09 8.58
CA GLU A 119 12.66 1.47 9.62
C GLU A 119 12.60 2.95 10.00
N ALA A 120 12.18 3.81 9.07
CA ALA A 120 12.23 5.27 9.24
C ALA A 120 11.29 5.81 10.33
N TYR A 121 10.32 5.02 10.76
CA TYR A 121 9.31 5.43 11.71
C TYR A 121 9.21 4.45 12.88
N ASN A 122 8.86 4.97 14.05
CA ASN A 122 8.60 4.14 15.23
C ASN A 122 7.20 3.49 15.12
N TRP A 123 7.08 2.44 14.29
CA TRP A 123 5.82 1.73 14.09
C TRP A 123 5.31 1.08 15.38
N GLY A 124 6.20 0.66 16.29
CA GLY A 124 5.85 0.01 17.55
C GLY A 124 5.00 0.85 18.51
N GLN A 125 4.78 2.13 18.23
CA GLN A 125 3.89 3.00 19.01
C GLN A 125 2.40 2.86 18.63
N TYR A 126 2.08 2.11 17.56
CA TYR A 126 0.72 1.94 17.05
C TYR A 126 0.15 0.57 17.39
N ASP A 127 -1.13 0.56 17.73
CA ASP A 127 -1.91 -0.65 17.96
C ASP A 127 -2.49 -1.19 16.65
N LEU A 128 -2.81 -0.27 15.73
CA LEU A 128 -3.39 -0.55 14.43
C LEU A 128 -2.70 0.28 13.34
N ILE A 129 -2.36 -0.36 12.22
CA ILE A 129 -1.89 0.31 11.01
C ILE A 129 -2.85 -0.01 9.87
N GLY A 130 -3.42 1.04 9.26
CA GLY A 130 -4.34 0.96 8.15
C GLY A 130 -3.70 1.37 6.82
N PHE A 131 -3.91 0.56 5.78
CA PHE A 131 -3.53 0.86 4.42
C PHE A 131 -4.77 1.14 3.56
N SER A 132 -4.82 2.33 2.96
CA SER A 132 -5.77 2.61 1.89
C SER A 132 -5.13 2.23 0.57
N SER A 133 -5.64 1.18 -0.08
CA SER A 133 -5.09 0.63 -1.30
C SER A 133 -6.05 0.78 -2.47
N THR A 134 -5.60 1.50 -3.47
CA THR A 134 -6.26 1.63 -4.77
C THR A 134 -5.31 1.15 -5.87
N PHE A 135 -5.71 1.27 -7.11
CA PHE A 135 -4.94 0.85 -8.28
C PHE A 135 -3.41 1.12 -8.15
N ASN A 136 -2.57 0.15 -8.47
CA ASN A 136 -1.09 0.19 -8.39
C ASN A 136 -0.48 0.36 -6.98
N GLN A 137 -1.26 0.26 -5.89
CA GLN A 137 -0.77 0.42 -4.51
C GLN A 137 -0.72 -0.88 -3.71
N ASN A 138 -1.25 -1.98 -4.27
CA ASN A 138 -1.55 -3.17 -3.50
C ASN A 138 -0.29 -3.91 -3.05
N VAL A 139 0.58 -4.27 -3.99
CA VAL A 139 1.82 -5.01 -3.69
C VAL A 139 2.73 -4.21 -2.77
N ALA A 140 2.86 -2.90 -2.97
CA ALA A 140 3.63 -2.02 -2.10
C ALA A 140 3.07 -2.02 -0.66
N SER A 141 1.74 -1.91 -0.50
CA SER A 141 1.06 -1.92 0.80
C SER A 141 1.23 -3.24 1.53
N ILE A 142 0.97 -4.36 0.84
CA ILE A 142 1.08 -5.71 1.42
C ILE A 142 2.53 -5.99 1.84
N THR A 143 3.51 -5.57 1.02
CA THR A 143 4.93 -5.79 1.32
C THR A 143 5.39 -4.97 2.53
N LEU A 144 5.03 -3.69 2.60
CA LEU A 144 5.38 -2.87 3.76
C LEU A 144 4.74 -3.42 5.04
N GLY A 145 3.48 -3.82 4.97
CA GLY A 145 2.81 -4.46 6.12
C GLY A 145 3.52 -5.72 6.58
N LYS A 146 3.99 -6.57 5.68
CA LYS A 146 4.83 -7.73 6.00
C LYS A 146 6.08 -7.33 6.77
N LEU A 147 6.84 -6.37 6.25
CA LEU A 147 8.08 -5.90 6.87
C LEU A 147 7.85 -5.30 8.27
N ILE A 148 6.75 -4.56 8.44
CA ILE A 148 6.35 -4.02 9.76
C ILE A 148 5.97 -5.16 10.71
N LYS A 149 5.17 -6.13 10.26
CA LYS A 149 4.71 -7.26 11.07
C LYS A 149 5.86 -8.16 11.52
N GLU A 150 6.87 -8.35 10.70
CA GLU A 150 8.09 -9.10 11.05
C GLU A 150 8.86 -8.46 12.21
N ARG A 151 8.85 -7.12 12.31
CA ARG A 151 9.52 -6.36 13.38
C ARG A 151 8.64 -6.15 14.61
N HIS A 152 7.33 -6.05 14.39
CA HIS A 152 6.33 -5.72 15.40
C HIS A 152 5.12 -6.67 15.31
N PRO A 153 5.24 -7.94 15.72
CA PRO A 153 4.21 -8.97 15.52
C PRO A 153 2.85 -8.65 16.18
N SER A 154 2.85 -7.85 17.24
CA SER A 154 1.62 -7.48 17.98
C SER A 154 0.76 -6.44 17.27
N ILE A 155 1.33 -5.63 16.35
CA ILE A 155 0.58 -4.61 15.63
C ILE A 155 -0.48 -5.27 14.75
N LYS A 156 -1.69 -4.74 14.79
CA LYS A 156 -2.76 -5.16 13.88
C LYS A 156 -2.67 -4.41 12.56
N LEU A 157 -2.83 -5.13 11.46
CA LEU A 157 -2.83 -4.56 10.11
C LEU A 157 -4.23 -4.68 9.50
N ILE A 158 -4.78 -3.53 9.06
CA ILE A 158 -6.07 -3.46 8.36
C ILE A 158 -5.87 -2.84 6.98
N TYR A 159 -6.51 -3.43 5.99
CA TYR A 159 -6.45 -2.97 4.61
C TYR A 159 -7.85 -2.63 4.10
N GLY A 160 -7.95 -1.61 3.26
CA GLY A 160 -9.18 -1.21 2.63
C GLY A 160 -8.94 -0.47 1.31
N GLY A 161 -10.02 0.00 0.72
CA GLY A 161 -10.03 0.62 -0.59
C GLY A 161 -10.36 -0.36 -1.71
N SER A 162 -10.46 0.13 -2.95
CA SER A 162 -10.99 -0.65 -4.07
C SER A 162 -10.24 -1.96 -4.37
N ASN A 163 -8.98 -2.08 -3.96
CA ASN A 163 -8.22 -3.33 -4.09
C ASN A 163 -8.65 -4.42 -3.09
N PHE A 164 -9.43 -4.06 -2.06
CA PHE A 164 -9.87 -4.98 -1.01
C PHE A 164 -11.39 -5.18 -0.99
N GLU A 165 -12.10 -4.74 -2.02
CA GLU A 165 -13.55 -4.92 -2.10
C GLU A 165 -13.93 -6.39 -2.27
N SER A 166 -15.01 -6.77 -1.57
CA SER A 166 -15.69 -8.06 -1.72
C SER A 166 -14.74 -9.28 -1.62
N GLU A 167 -14.80 -10.17 -2.59
CA GLU A 167 -14.01 -11.41 -2.62
C GLU A 167 -12.50 -11.16 -2.70
N MET A 168 -12.06 -10.04 -3.31
CA MET A 168 -10.63 -9.73 -3.40
C MET A 168 -9.99 -9.56 -2.03
N GLY A 169 -10.63 -8.81 -1.13
CA GLY A 169 -10.13 -8.62 0.24
C GLY A 169 -10.01 -9.95 0.99
N LEU A 170 -11.01 -10.82 0.86
CA LEU A 170 -11.00 -12.15 1.48
C LEU A 170 -9.85 -13.02 0.95
N GLU A 171 -9.60 -12.99 -0.36
CA GLU A 171 -8.50 -13.76 -0.95
C GLU A 171 -7.13 -13.23 -0.52
N TYR A 172 -6.98 -11.91 -0.36
CA TYR A 172 -5.73 -11.36 0.18
C TYR A 172 -5.49 -11.77 1.63
N CYS A 173 -6.51 -11.77 2.49
CA CYS A 173 -6.39 -12.28 3.86
C CYS A 173 -6.00 -13.76 3.91
N ARG A 174 -6.51 -14.57 2.97
CA ARG A 174 -6.12 -16.00 2.86
C ARG A 174 -4.69 -16.18 2.35
N ALA A 175 -4.28 -15.36 1.37
CA ALA A 175 -2.97 -15.47 0.73
C ALA A 175 -1.83 -14.90 1.57
N PHE A 176 -2.10 -13.90 2.41
CA PHE A 176 -1.11 -13.15 3.18
C PHE A 176 -1.44 -13.14 4.68
N PRO A 177 -0.93 -14.13 5.45
CA PRO A 177 -1.28 -14.34 6.85
C PRO A 177 -0.98 -13.18 7.81
N TRP A 178 -0.21 -12.19 7.39
CA TRP A 178 0.07 -10.98 8.15
C TRP A 178 -1.00 -9.90 8.02
N ILE A 179 -1.97 -10.04 7.11
CA ILE A 179 -3.15 -9.20 7.04
C ILE A 179 -4.12 -9.68 8.12
N ASP A 180 -4.30 -8.87 9.18
CA ASP A 180 -5.21 -9.24 10.27
C ASP A 180 -6.67 -8.97 9.88
N TYR A 181 -6.94 -7.86 9.13
CA TYR A 181 -8.28 -7.42 8.78
C TYR A 181 -8.34 -6.80 7.38
N ALA A 182 -9.48 -6.94 6.72
CA ALA A 182 -9.79 -6.25 5.47
C ALA A 182 -11.19 -5.61 5.56
N VAL A 183 -11.30 -4.35 5.18
CA VAL A 183 -12.59 -3.66 5.03
C VAL A 183 -13.13 -3.95 3.63
N LEU A 184 -14.31 -4.60 3.57
CA LEU A 184 -14.92 -5.11 2.33
C LEU A 184 -15.94 -4.13 1.72
N GLY A 185 -15.76 -2.85 1.91
CA GLY A 185 -16.67 -1.78 1.42
C GLY A 185 -16.28 -0.43 1.98
N GLU A 186 -17.26 0.41 2.25
CA GLU A 186 -17.05 1.76 2.76
C GLU A 186 -16.60 1.72 4.22
N ALA A 187 -15.39 2.18 4.47
CA ALA A 187 -14.77 2.12 5.79
C ALA A 187 -15.41 3.05 6.83
N GLU A 188 -16.08 4.12 6.38
CA GLU A 188 -16.70 5.14 7.23
C GLU A 188 -17.75 4.58 8.19
N HIS A 189 -18.48 3.56 7.76
CA HIS A 189 -19.52 2.93 8.56
C HIS A 189 -19.02 1.76 9.41
N VAL A 190 -17.88 1.20 9.03
CA VAL A 190 -17.36 -0.04 9.61
C VAL A 190 -16.25 0.25 10.62
N LEU A 191 -15.44 1.28 10.38
CA LEU A 191 -14.24 1.53 11.16
C LEU A 191 -14.51 1.93 12.63
N PRO A 192 -15.50 2.82 12.98
CA PRO A 192 -15.77 3.12 14.36
C PRO A 192 -16.20 1.89 15.19
N PRO A 193 -17.22 1.10 14.78
CA PRO A 193 -17.58 -0.09 15.54
C PRO A 193 -16.48 -1.18 15.53
N PHE A 194 -15.64 -1.22 14.51
CA PHE A 194 -14.47 -2.09 14.50
C PHE A 194 -13.47 -1.68 15.58
N MET A 195 -13.16 -0.40 15.71
CA MET A 195 -12.26 0.10 16.76
C MET A 195 -12.77 -0.21 18.16
N GLU A 196 -14.08 -0.04 18.39
CA GLU A 196 -14.72 -0.42 19.65
C GLU A 196 -14.60 -1.94 19.93
N SER A 197 -14.73 -2.77 18.88
CA SER A 197 -14.56 -4.21 19.01
C SER A 197 -13.14 -4.62 19.40
N LEU A 198 -12.12 -3.91 18.92
CA LEU A 198 -10.73 -4.13 19.30
C LEU A 198 -10.46 -3.78 20.76
N GLU A 199 -11.09 -2.73 21.30
CA GLU A 199 -10.96 -2.34 22.71
C GLU A 199 -11.67 -3.31 23.65
N THR A 200 -12.75 -3.93 23.20
CA THR A 200 -13.58 -4.84 24.00
C THR A 200 -13.31 -6.31 23.73
N GLU A 201 -12.36 -6.64 22.87
CA GLU A 201 -12.03 -8.01 22.43
C GLU A 201 -13.25 -8.78 21.83
N ASN A 202 -14.21 -8.04 21.30
CA ASN A 202 -15.37 -8.60 20.63
C ASN A 202 -15.06 -8.98 19.17
N LEU A 203 -15.95 -9.75 18.56
CA LEU A 203 -15.85 -10.07 17.11
C LEU A 203 -15.98 -8.79 16.27
N PRO A 204 -15.21 -8.69 15.18
CA PRO A 204 -15.32 -7.58 14.26
C PRO A 204 -16.75 -7.44 13.72
N PRO A 205 -17.18 -6.21 13.39
CA PRO A 205 -18.49 -6.00 12.75
C PRO A 205 -18.52 -6.62 11.34
N LYS A 206 -19.75 -6.79 10.82
CA LYS A 206 -19.92 -7.24 9.44
C LYS A 206 -19.27 -6.23 8.48
N GLY A 207 -18.43 -6.71 7.57
CA GLY A 207 -17.71 -5.89 6.60
C GLY A 207 -16.20 -5.74 6.91
N VAL A 208 -15.75 -6.38 7.98
CA VAL A 208 -14.31 -6.54 8.31
C VAL A 208 -13.96 -8.01 8.38
#